data_67c484ca449f0550baa7574065466c98
#
_entry.id   67c484ca449f0550baa7574065466c98
#
_cell.length_a   1.000
_cell.length_b   1.000
_cell.length_c   1.000
_cell.angle_alpha   90.00
_cell.angle_beta   90.00
_cell.angle_gamma   90.00
#
_symmetry.space_group_name_H-M   'P 1'
#
loop_
_entity.id
_entity.type
_entity.pdbx_description
1 polymer ?
#
loop_
_entity_poly.entity_id
_entity_poly.type
_entity_poly.pdbx_seq_one_letter_code
_entity_poly.pdbx_strand_id
1 'polypeptide(L)'
;MVIGMAGQCRQGKDVAADHLAHSLGLSRGAFATGVKQVFCEHFGVDMAFVERWKVVDEPPPGFLMSVRKALQFIGDGFRRIKDDVWVERLFRDHPDSVVVSDLRYRNELAAVKERGGHNVLIYRPGFLNDDPNGSESQIRTFVEHFMGVGNEGRVEAEGDLGLVDFFIVNDGTIDDLYAKMDEMVVPHLPRRPQAMSFSPSRPRSSPTAIS
;
A
#
# COMPACT_ATOMS: atom_id res chain seq x y z
N MET A 1 2.25 -7.96 10.41
CA MET A 1 0.92 -7.42 10.03
C MET A 1 1.03 -6.73 8.68
N VAL A 2 0.18 -7.09 7.73
CA VAL A 2 0.18 -6.48 6.39
C VAL A 2 -1.17 -5.81 6.18
N ILE A 3 -1.16 -4.56 5.69
CA ILE A 3 -2.38 -3.81 5.34
C ILE A 3 -2.21 -3.31 3.91
N GLY A 4 -3.13 -3.68 3.03
CA GLY A 4 -3.14 -3.25 1.64
C GLY A 4 -4.15 -2.13 1.41
N MET A 5 -3.73 -1.06 0.76
CA MET A 5 -4.60 0.06 0.38
C MET A 5 -4.88 -0.01 -1.13
N ALA A 6 -6.11 -0.32 -1.48
CA ALA A 6 -6.60 -0.41 -2.85
C ALA A 6 -7.46 0.80 -3.22
N GLY A 7 -7.54 1.10 -4.50
CA GLY A 7 -8.34 2.20 -5.03
C GLY A 7 -7.69 2.82 -6.26
N GLN A 8 -8.44 3.59 -7.02
CA GLN A 8 -7.92 4.29 -8.20
C GLN A 8 -7.04 5.50 -7.84
N CYS A 9 -6.44 6.12 -8.84
CA CYS A 9 -5.63 7.32 -8.67
C CYS A 9 -6.45 8.45 -8.01
N ARG A 10 -5.83 9.23 -7.11
CA ARG A 10 -6.43 10.38 -6.40
C ARG A 10 -7.59 10.07 -5.45
N GLN A 11 -7.78 8.82 -5.06
CA GLN A 11 -8.84 8.42 -4.12
C GLN A 11 -8.45 8.54 -2.63
N GLY A 12 -7.22 8.92 -2.31
CA GLY A 12 -6.77 9.12 -0.91
C GLY A 12 -5.99 7.95 -0.30
N LYS A 13 -5.65 6.91 -1.09
CA LYS A 13 -4.88 5.74 -0.62
C LYS A 13 -3.57 6.10 0.09
N ASP A 14 -2.80 7.00 -0.50
CA ASP A 14 -1.50 7.38 0.05
C ASP A 14 -1.63 8.06 1.41
N VAL A 15 -2.60 8.96 1.53
CA VAL A 15 -2.90 9.69 2.77
C VAL A 15 -3.36 8.72 3.87
N ALA A 16 -4.27 7.80 3.55
CA ALA A 16 -4.74 6.78 4.49
C ALA A 16 -3.62 5.79 4.86
N ALA A 17 -2.76 5.40 3.91
CA ALA A 17 -1.61 4.54 4.17
C ALA A 17 -0.59 5.20 5.11
N ASP A 18 -0.32 6.50 4.92
CA ASP A 18 0.58 7.26 5.80
C ASP A 18 0.01 7.35 7.21
N HIS A 19 -1.29 7.63 7.35
CA HIS A 19 -1.97 7.67 8.64
C HIS A 19 -1.88 6.32 9.38
N LEU A 20 -2.24 5.21 8.74
CA LEU A 20 -2.17 3.88 9.33
C LEU A 20 -0.73 3.46 9.65
N ALA A 21 0.22 3.75 8.77
CA ALA A 21 1.63 3.44 9.00
C ALA A 21 2.15 4.17 10.24
N HIS A 22 1.83 5.46 10.37
CA HIS A 22 2.23 6.27 11.52
C HIS A 22 1.55 5.81 12.83
N SER A 23 0.22 5.68 12.83
CA SER A 23 -0.55 5.34 14.04
C SER A 23 -0.26 3.93 14.57
N LEU A 24 0.06 2.99 13.67
CA LEU A 24 0.37 1.60 14.03
C LEU A 24 1.88 1.32 14.17
N GLY A 25 2.74 2.30 13.89
CA GLY A 25 4.19 2.14 13.91
C GLY A 25 4.67 1.10 12.89
N LEU A 26 4.08 1.09 11.69
CA LEU A 26 4.43 0.18 10.59
C LEU A 26 5.29 0.88 9.54
N SER A 27 6.07 0.11 8.79
CA SER A 27 6.72 0.62 7.59
C SER A 27 5.69 0.83 6.47
N ARG A 28 5.97 1.77 5.59
CA ARG A 28 5.21 1.94 4.35
C ARG A 28 5.94 1.30 3.18
N GLY A 29 5.22 0.60 2.32
CA GLY A 29 5.70 0.01 1.09
C GLY A 29 4.80 0.34 -0.10
N ALA A 30 5.35 0.18 -1.30
CA ALA A 30 4.62 0.30 -2.55
C ALA A 30 5.25 -0.60 -3.62
N PHE A 31 4.45 -1.29 -4.42
CA PHE A 31 4.95 -2.11 -5.52
C PHE A 31 5.69 -1.27 -6.56
N ALA A 32 5.20 -0.04 -6.80
CA ALA A 32 5.85 0.91 -7.70
C ALA A 32 7.27 1.31 -7.26
N THR A 33 7.65 1.13 -6.00
CA THR A 33 9.01 1.43 -5.53
C THR A 33 10.04 0.55 -6.24
N GLY A 34 9.77 -0.76 -6.38
CA GLY A 34 10.65 -1.67 -7.11
C GLY A 34 10.82 -1.27 -8.58
N VAL A 35 9.72 -0.88 -9.24
CA VAL A 35 9.73 -0.40 -10.63
C VAL A 35 10.59 0.85 -10.77
N LYS A 36 10.42 1.83 -9.87
CA LYS A 36 11.21 3.08 -9.88
C LYS A 36 12.69 2.83 -9.62
N GLN A 37 13.03 1.90 -8.72
CA GLN A 37 14.41 1.53 -8.45
C GLN A 37 15.10 0.93 -9.68
N VAL A 38 14.41 0.03 -10.42
CA VAL A 38 14.91 -0.50 -11.70
C VAL A 38 15.14 0.62 -12.70
N PHE A 39 14.20 1.56 -12.81
CA PHE A 39 14.38 2.73 -13.69
C PHE A 39 15.59 3.57 -13.27
N CYS A 40 15.71 3.92 -12.00
CA CYS A 40 16.83 4.72 -11.49
C CYS A 40 18.18 4.06 -11.78
N GLU A 41 18.30 2.77 -11.50
CA GLU A 41 19.53 2.01 -11.68
C GLU A 41 19.96 1.96 -13.15
N HIS A 42 19.02 1.67 -14.07
CA HIS A 42 19.37 1.48 -15.47
C HIS A 42 19.57 2.78 -16.25
N PHE A 43 18.90 3.86 -15.87
CA PHE A 43 19.03 5.17 -16.52
C PHE A 43 19.99 6.13 -15.80
N GLY A 44 20.60 5.72 -14.68
CA GLY A 44 21.56 6.54 -13.94
C GLY A 44 20.95 7.82 -13.34
N VAL A 45 19.69 7.76 -12.96
CA VAL A 45 18.94 8.87 -12.36
C VAL A 45 18.52 8.53 -10.91
N ASP A 46 18.24 9.55 -10.11
CA ASP A 46 17.78 9.37 -8.75
C ASP A 46 16.25 9.33 -8.63
N MET A 47 15.76 8.99 -7.44
CA MET A 47 14.33 8.94 -7.15
C MET A 47 13.68 10.33 -7.27
N ALA A 48 14.42 11.41 -6.96
CA ALA A 48 13.91 12.78 -7.09
C ALA A 48 13.63 13.13 -8.54
N PHE A 49 14.48 12.68 -9.47
CA PHE A 49 14.23 12.79 -10.91
C PHE A 49 12.92 12.07 -11.29
N VAL A 50 12.73 10.83 -10.83
CA VAL A 50 11.52 10.05 -11.14
C VAL A 50 10.27 10.75 -10.58
N GLU A 51 10.29 11.19 -9.33
CA GLU A 51 9.15 11.87 -8.70
C GLU A 51 8.79 13.18 -9.41
N ARG A 52 9.78 13.93 -9.87
CA ARG A 52 9.59 15.17 -10.62
C ARG A 52 8.97 14.92 -12.00
N TRP A 53 9.46 13.92 -12.74
CA TRP A 53 9.09 13.72 -14.14
C TRP A 53 7.91 12.76 -14.35
N LYS A 54 7.54 11.92 -13.37
CA LYS A 54 6.38 11.03 -13.50
C LYS A 54 5.03 11.75 -13.63
N VAL A 55 4.96 13.03 -13.24
CA VAL A 55 3.77 13.87 -13.32
C VAL A 55 3.71 14.73 -14.58
N VAL A 56 4.75 14.68 -15.40
CA VAL A 56 4.90 15.42 -16.65
C VAL A 56 4.67 14.46 -17.81
N ASP A 57 3.83 14.84 -18.76
CA ASP A 57 3.50 13.98 -19.91
C ASP A 57 4.57 14.00 -21.00
N GLU A 58 5.39 15.07 -21.10
CA GLU A 58 6.49 15.17 -22.02
C GLU A 58 7.69 14.33 -21.57
N PRO A 59 8.47 13.80 -22.52
CA PRO A 59 9.73 13.13 -22.21
C PRO A 59 10.75 14.09 -21.58
N PRO A 60 11.52 13.65 -20.56
CA PRO A 60 12.69 14.40 -20.12
C PRO A 60 13.74 14.52 -21.25
N PRO A 61 14.65 15.51 -21.20
CA PRO A 61 15.75 15.60 -22.15
C PRO A 61 16.53 14.28 -22.26
N GLY A 62 16.70 13.78 -23.48
CA GLY A 62 17.38 12.52 -23.76
C GLY A 62 16.52 11.26 -23.67
N PHE A 63 15.25 11.37 -23.28
CA PHE A 63 14.30 10.26 -23.25
C PHE A 63 13.34 10.31 -24.44
N LEU A 64 12.88 9.14 -24.90
CA LEU A 64 11.95 8.99 -26.02
C LEU A 64 10.47 8.93 -25.58
N MET A 65 10.23 8.80 -24.29
CA MET A 65 8.88 8.74 -23.72
C MET A 65 8.84 9.36 -22.32
N SER A 66 7.65 9.73 -21.85
CA SER A 66 7.50 10.25 -20.48
C SER A 66 7.88 9.20 -19.45
N VAL A 67 8.37 9.65 -18.28
CA VAL A 67 8.75 8.76 -17.17
C VAL A 67 7.59 7.86 -16.75
N ARG A 68 6.34 8.38 -16.72
CA ARG A 68 5.15 7.59 -16.43
C ARG A 68 5.01 6.39 -17.37
N LYS A 69 5.12 6.62 -18.70
CA LYS A 69 5.03 5.55 -19.71
C LYS A 69 6.18 4.54 -19.58
N ALA A 70 7.39 5.03 -19.31
CA ALA A 70 8.54 4.16 -19.10
C ALA A 70 8.38 3.28 -17.87
N LEU A 71 7.88 3.80 -16.75
CA LEU A 71 7.58 3.02 -15.55
C LEU A 71 6.48 1.98 -15.81
N GLN A 72 5.43 2.33 -16.54
CA GLN A 72 4.39 1.36 -16.94
C GLN A 72 4.99 0.25 -17.80
N PHE A 73 5.79 0.61 -18.81
CA PHE A 73 6.45 -0.36 -19.69
C PHE A 73 7.36 -1.34 -18.92
N ILE A 74 8.16 -0.84 -17.98
CA ILE A 74 9.00 -1.67 -17.11
C ILE A 74 8.12 -2.56 -16.23
N GLY A 75 7.13 -1.98 -15.56
CA GLY A 75 6.23 -2.71 -14.67
C GLY A 75 5.54 -3.88 -15.38
N ASP A 76 4.96 -3.62 -16.53
CA ASP A 76 4.24 -4.63 -17.33
C ASP A 76 5.19 -5.61 -18.01
N GLY A 77 6.36 -5.15 -18.45
CA GLY A 77 7.38 -6.01 -19.05
C GLY A 77 7.84 -7.10 -18.08
N PHE A 78 8.14 -6.73 -16.86
CA PHE A 78 8.54 -7.69 -15.82
C PHE A 78 7.39 -8.61 -15.41
N ARG A 79 6.14 -8.12 -15.30
CA ARG A 79 4.96 -8.96 -15.03
C ARG A 79 4.73 -10.02 -16.12
N ARG A 80 5.02 -9.73 -17.39
CA ARG A 80 4.93 -10.72 -18.47
C ARG A 80 5.95 -11.85 -18.35
N ILE A 81 7.07 -11.60 -17.67
CA ILE A 81 8.09 -12.63 -17.37
C ILE A 81 7.66 -13.41 -16.14
N LYS A 82 7.21 -12.71 -15.09
CA LYS A 82 6.75 -13.27 -13.82
C LYS A 82 5.70 -12.36 -13.20
N ASP A 83 4.46 -12.83 -13.12
CA ASP A 83 3.29 -12.02 -12.73
C ASP A 83 3.41 -11.41 -11.34
N ASP A 84 3.98 -12.13 -10.40
CA ASP A 84 4.15 -11.76 -8.99
C ASP A 84 5.51 -11.12 -8.66
N VAL A 85 6.32 -10.75 -9.66
CA VAL A 85 7.69 -10.23 -9.47
C VAL A 85 7.76 -9.03 -8.50
N TRP A 86 6.80 -8.09 -8.60
CA TRP A 86 6.75 -6.92 -7.74
C TRP A 86 6.22 -7.23 -6.34
N VAL A 87 5.33 -8.22 -6.24
CA VAL A 87 4.82 -8.76 -4.97
C VAL A 87 5.96 -9.40 -4.18
N GLU A 88 6.72 -10.30 -4.81
CA GLU A 88 7.87 -10.91 -4.16
C GLU A 88 8.95 -9.90 -3.76
N ARG A 89 9.18 -8.90 -4.61
CA ARG A 89 10.12 -7.83 -4.32
C ARG A 89 9.71 -7.05 -3.08
N LEU A 90 8.46 -6.59 -3.03
CA LEU A 90 7.95 -5.84 -1.89
C LEU A 90 8.08 -6.63 -0.58
N PHE A 91 7.64 -7.87 -0.56
CA PHE A 91 7.66 -8.68 0.66
C PHE A 91 9.04 -9.21 1.04
N ARG A 92 10.01 -9.20 0.13
CA ARG A 92 11.42 -9.39 0.46
C ARG A 92 11.98 -8.17 1.20
N ASP A 93 11.60 -6.97 0.76
CA ASP A 93 12.05 -5.71 1.35
C ASP A 93 11.32 -5.42 2.69
N HIS A 94 10.10 -6.01 2.90
CA HIS A 94 9.25 -5.85 4.08
C HIS A 94 8.76 -7.22 4.61
N PRO A 95 9.63 -8.04 5.21
CA PRO A 95 9.27 -9.41 5.59
C PRO A 95 8.25 -9.50 6.73
N ASP A 96 8.25 -8.54 7.67
CA ASP A 96 7.49 -8.66 8.92
C ASP A 96 6.14 -7.92 8.88
N SER A 97 6.18 -6.63 8.55
CA SER A 97 4.98 -5.80 8.61
C SER A 97 5.09 -4.56 7.73
N VAL A 98 4.00 -4.24 7.02
CA VAL A 98 3.97 -3.13 6.08
C VAL A 98 2.54 -2.66 5.79
N VAL A 99 2.38 -1.35 5.58
CA VAL A 99 1.20 -0.78 4.91
C VAL A 99 1.57 -0.56 3.44
N VAL A 100 0.91 -1.28 2.54
CA VAL A 100 1.14 -1.21 1.09
C VAL A 100 0.13 -0.24 0.48
N SER A 101 0.60 0.81 -0.19
CA SER A 101 -0.24 1.96 -0.55
C SER A 101 -0.79 1.96 -1.99
N ASP A 102 -0.43 0.99 -2.82
CA ASP A 102 -0.69 1.07 -4.26
C ASP A 102 -1.23 -0.23 -4.89
N LEU A 103 -2.05 -0.98 -4.13
CA LEU A 103 -2.68 -2.19 -4.67
C LEU A 103 -3.62 -1.85 -5.84
N ARG A 104 -3.42 -2.57 -6.96
CA ARG A 104 -4.19 -2.38 -8.19
C ARG A 104 -4.59 -3.68 -8.88
N TYR A 105 -3.89 -4.78 -8.59
CA TYR A 105 -4.10 -6.07 -9.23
C TYR A 105 -4.62 -7.10 -8.23
N ARG A 106 -5.39 -8.08 -8.74
CA ARG A 106 -5.96 -9.15 -7.93
C ARG A 106 -4.87 -9.98 -7.23
N ASN A 107 -3.77 -10.29 -7.91
CA ASN A 107 -2.66 -11.02 -7.31
C ASN A 107 -2.00 -10.24 -6.16
N GLU A 108 -1.98 -8.90 -6.21
CA GLU A 108 -1.48 -8.04 -5.13
C GLU A 108 -2.41 -8.12 -3.90
N LEU A 109 -3.73 -8.01 -4.12
CA LEU A 109 -4.74 -8.19 -3.06
C LEU A 109 -4.66 -9.60 -2.45
N ALA A 110 -4.58 -10.64 -3.29
CA ALA A 110 -4.46 -12.03 -2.84
C ALA A 110 -3.19 -12.25 -2.02
N ALA A 111 -2.06 -11.70 -2.43
CA ALA A 111 -0.79 -11.83 -1.73
C ALA A 111 -0.79 -11.20 -0.33
N VAL A 112 -1.56 -10.12 -0.12
CA VAL A 112 -1.81 -9.55 1.21
C VAL A 112 -2.63 -10.52 2.06
N LYS A 113 -3.70 -11.11 1.50
CA LYS A 113 -4.56 -12.08 2.19
C LYS A 113 -3.80 -13.36 2.58
N GLU A 114 -2.97 -13.90 1.69
CA GLU A 114 -2.13 -15.08 1.95
C GLU A 114 -1.17 -14.87 3.13
N ARG A 115 -0.82 -13.63 3.44
CA ARG A 115 -0.01 -13.25 4.61
C ARG A 115 -0.84 -12.91 5.85
N GLY A 116 -2.13 -13.26 5.86
CA GLY A 116 -3.05 -12.94 6.94
C GLY A 116 -3.28 -11.43 7.10
N GLY A 117 -3.08 -10.67 6.03
CA GLY A 117 -3.29 -9.24 6.00
C GLY A 117 -4.72 -8.83 5.65
N HIS A 118 -4.96 -7.53 5.68
CA HIS A 118 -6.26 -6.92 5.39
C HIS A 118 -6.14 -5.92 4.25
N ASN A 119 -7.12 -5.94 3.33
CA ASN A 119 -7.22 -5.02 2.22
C ASN A 119 -8.34 -4.00 2.44
N VAL A 120 -7.98 -2.74 2.34
CA VAL A 120 -8.89 -1.58 2.43
C VAL A 120 -9.06 -0.99 1.04
N LEU A 121 -10.27 -1.01 0.51
CA LEU A 121 -10.63 -0.36 -0.74
C LEU A 121 -11.16 1.04 -0.44
N ILE A 122 -10.50 2.07 -1.00
CA ILE A 122 -10.93 3.46 -0.85
C ILE A 122 -11.53 3.94 -2.18
N TYR A 123 -12.69 4.56 -2.07
CA TYR A 123 -13.38 5.20 -3.16
C TYR A 123 -13.66 6.67 -2.85
N ARG A 124 -13.37 7.56 -3.79
CA ARG A 124 -13.72 8.98 -3.70
C ARG A 124 -14.74 9.34 -4.77
N PRO A 125 -15.96 9.81 -4.38
CA PRO A 125 -16.97 10.22 -5.34
C PRO A 125 -16.46 11.31 -6.30
N GLY A 126 -16.82 11.19 -7.58
CA GLY A 126 -16.38 12.12 -8.62
C GLY A 126 -14.94 11.94 -9.13
N PHE A 127 -14.19 10.95 -8.64
CA PHE A 127 -12.82 10.65 -9.05
C PHE A 127 -12.68 9.23 -9.63
N LEU A 128 -13.68 8.75 -10.35
CA LEU A 128 -13.52 7.54 -11.14
C LEU A 128 -12.66 7.85 -12.36
N ASN A 129 -11.59 7.10 -12.50
CA ASN A 129 -10.71 7.20 -13.65
C ASN A 129 -11.17 6.20 -14.72
N ASP A 130 -11.50 6.71 -15.91
CA ASP A 130 -11.86 5.89 -17.07
C ASP A 130 -10.63 5.41 -17.86
N ASP A 131 -9.42 5.50 -17.29
CA ASP A 131 -8.21 4.99 -17.93
C ASP A 131 -8.38 3.47 -18.22
N PRO A 132 -8.38 3.06 -19.50
CA PRO A 132 -8.57 1.67 -19.90
C PRO A 132 -7.38 0.76 -19.54
N ASN A 133 -6.33 1.30 -18.92
CA ASN A 133 -5.20 0.50 -18.47
C ASN A 133 -5.65 -0.53 -17.43
N GLY A 134 -5.30 -1.78 -17.66
CA GLY A 134 -5.84 -2.96 -16.97
C GLY A 134 -5.80 -2.91 -15.44
N SER A 135 -4.89 -2.15 -14.82
CA SER A 135 -4.80 -2.00 -13.37
C SER A 135 -5.95 -1.18 -12.77
N GLU A 136 -6.34 -0.08 -13.41
CA GLU A 136 -7.42 0.77 -12.93
C GLU A 136 -8.80 0.11 -13.16
N SER A 137 -8.96 -0.67 -14.25
CA SER A 137 -10.19 -1.39 -14.55
C SER A 137 -10.50 -2.51 -13.55
N GLN A 138 -9.51 -3.23 -13.06
CA GLN A 138 -9.71 -4.27 -12.04
C GLN A 138 -10.23 -3.68 -10.73
N ILE A 139 -9.65 -2.59 -10.26
CA ILE A 139 -10.12 -1.88 -9.05
C ILE A 139 -11.52 -1.31 -9.23
N ARG A 140 -11.84 -0.82 -10.42
CA ARG A 140 -13.17 -0.29 -10.74
C ARG A 140 -14.27 -1.32 -10.53
N THR A 141 -14.07 -2.57 -10.93
CA THR A 141 -15.03 -3.65 -10.71
C THR A 141 -15.38 -3.84 -9.23
N PHE A 142 -14.37 -3.78 -8.35
CA PHE A 142 -14.59 -3.83 -6.90
C PHE A 142 -15.38 -2.61 -6.40
N VAL A 143 -15.02 -1.40 -6.83
CA VAL A 143 -15.71 -0.18 -6.45
C VAL A 143 -17.18 -0.22 -6.87
N GLU A 144 -17.48 -0.56 -8.11
CA GLU A 144 -18.84 -0.65 -8.64
C GLU A 144 -19.70 -1.65 -7.86
N HIS A 145 -19.13 -2.80 -7.49
CA HIS A 145 -19.83 -3.78 -6.67
C HIS A 145 -20.19 -3.23 -5.29
N PHE A 146 -19.21 -2.73 -4.53
CA PHE A 146 -19.44 -2.27 -3.16
C PHE A 146 -20.29 -1.00 -3.10
N MET A 147 -20.21 -0.12 -4.10
CA MET A 147 -21.14 1.01 -4.25
C MET A 147 -22.57 0.54 -4.47
N GLY A 148 -22.79 -0.51 -5.24
CA GLY A 148 -24.12 -1.09 -5.49
C GLY A 148 -24.74 -1.74 -4.24
N VAL A 149 -23.91 -2.29 -3.34
CA VAL A 149 -24.37 -2.89 -2.07
C VAL A 149 -24.62 -1.83 -0.98
N GLY A 150 -24.02 -0.64 -1.08
CA GLY A 150 -24.24 0.48 -0.16
C GLY A 150 -23.66 0.31 1.25
N ASN A 151 -22.72 -0.61 1.43
CA ASN A 151 -22.10 -0.89 2.73
C ASN A 151 -20.72 -0.26 2.81
N GLU A 152 -20.58 0.75 3.68
CA GLU A 152 -19.28 1.28 4.09
C GLU A 152 -18.78 0.56 5.36
N GLY A 153 -17.46 0.41 5.50
CA GLY A 153 -16.83 -0.25 6.64
C GLY A 153 -16.34 -1.65 6.31
N ARG A 154 -16.47 -2.56 7.28
CA ARG A 154 -16.11 -3.97 7.08
C ARG A 154 -17.10 -4.63 6.13
N VAL A 155 -16.57 -5.32 5.11
CA VAL A 155 -17.38 -6.01 4.10
C VAL A 155 -17.12 -7.51 4.13
N GLU A 156 -18.16 -8.28 3.84
CA GLU A 156 -18.09 -9.72 3.69
C GLU A 156 -18.58 -10.08 2.28
N ALA A 157 -17.72 -10.72 1.49
CA ALA A 157 -18.04 -11.12 0.14
C ALA A 157 -17.33 -12.43 -0.20
N GLU A 158 -17.84 -13.14 -1.20
CA GLU A 158 -17.28 -14.41 -1.67
C GLU A 158 -16.44 -14.23 -2.95
N GLY A 159 -15.64 -15.23 -3.26
CA GLY A 159 -14.80 -15.26 -4.43
C GLY A 159 -13.79 -14.10 -4.43
N ASP A 160 -13.62 -13.49 -5.59
CA ASP A 160 -12.65 -12.40 -5.75
C ASP A 160 -13.00 -11.14 -4.96
N LEU A 161 -14.27 -10.88 -4.73
CA LEU A 161 -14.73 -9.75 -3.91
C LEU A 161 -14.32 -9.93 -2.43
N GLY A 162 -14.18 -11.16 -1.95
CA GLY A 162 -13.64 -11.51 -0.63
C GLY A 162 -12.16 -11.15 -0.44
N LEU A 163 -11.48 -10.69 -1.48
CA LEU A 163 -10.14 -10.09 -1.36
C LEU A 163 -10.16 -8.72 -0.66
N VAL A 164 -11.29 -8.04 -0.60
CA VAL A 164 -11.47 -6.75 0.10
C VAL A 164 -12.10 -7.01 1.47
N ASP A 165 -11.50 -6.47 2.52
CA ASP A 165 -12.01 -6.57 3.90
C ASP A 165 -12.77 -5.33 4.34
N PHE A 166 -12.39 -4.16 3.82
CA PHE A 166 -13.01 -2.89 4.16
C PHE A 166 -13.24 -2.05 2.92
N PHE A 167 -14.42 -1.45 2.82
CA PHE A 167 -14.76 -0.46 1.81
C PHE A 167 -15.00 0.90 2.47
N ILE A 168 -14.26 1.91 2.06
CA ILE A 168 -14.29 3.25 2.66
C ILE A 168 -14.59 4.28 1.59
N VAL A 169 -15.61 5.07 1.84
CA VAL A 169 -15.99 6.21 0.98
C VAL A 169 -15.29 7.48 1.49
N ASN A 170 -14.38 8.01 0.69
CA ASN A 170 -13.65 9.25 0.99
C ASN A 170 -14.43 10.45 0.39
N ASP A 171 -15.50 10.86 1.05
CA ASP A 171 -16.41 11.93 0.62
C ASP A 171 -16.26 13.23 1.41
N GLY A 172 -15.34 13.25 2.38
CA GLY A 172 -15.08 14.39 3.28
C GLY A 172 -13.68 14.98 3.15
N THR A 173 -13.22 15.52 4.26
CA THR A 173 -11.88 16.08 4.46
C THR A 173 -10.84 14.95 4.71
N ILE A 174 -9.57 15.33 4.83
CA ILE A 174 -8.50 14.39 5.22
C ILE A 174 -8.76 13.88 6.65
N ASP A 175 -9.18 14.75 7.56
CA ASP A 175 -9.46 14.39 8.96
C ASP A 175 -10.66 13.42 9.05
N ASP A 176 -11.67 13.57 8.19
CA ASP A 176 -12.78 12.62 8.09
C ASP A 176 -12.29 11.25 7.61
N LEU A 177 -11.37 11.22 6.63
CA LEU A 177 -10.77 9.96 6.18
C LEU A 177 -9.96 9.29 7.29
N TYR A 178 -9.19 10.05 8.07
CA TYR A 178 -8.45 9.52 9.22
C TYR A 178 -9.40 8.94 10.28
N ALA A 179 -10.47 9.66 10.61
CA ALA A 179 -11.48 9.18 11.54
C ALA A 179 -12.11 7.86 11.07
N LYS A 180 -12.48 7.75 9.79
CA LYS A 180 -12.98 6.50 9.20
C LYS A 180 -11.97 5.35 9.29
N MET A 181 -10.66 5.61 9.07
CA MET A 181 -9.64 4.59 9.26
C MET A 181 -9.58 4.11 10.71
N ASP A 182 -9.57 5.04 11.66
CA ASP A 182 -9.45 4.74 13.09
C ASP A 182 -10.70 4.04 13.66
N GLU A 183 -11.90 4.37 13.16
CA GLU A 183 -13.15 3.81 13.64
C GLU A 183 -13.52 2.48 12.96
N MET A 184 -13.28 2.36 11.65
CA MET A 184 -13.80 1.24 10.86
C MET A 184 -12.73 0.18 10.56
N VAL A 185 -11.44 0.53 10.53
CA VAL A 185 -10.36 -0.40 10.15
C VAL A 185 -9.55 -0.83 11.36
N VAL A 186 -9.00 0.11 12.11
CA VAL A 186 -8.07 -0.17 13.22
C VAL A 186 -8.62 -1.14 14.27
N PRO A 187 -9.90 -1.09 14.71
CA PRO A 187 -10.43 -2.01 15.72
C PRO A 187 -10.44 -3.49 15.30
N HIS A 188 -10.39 -3.74 14.00
CA HIS A 188 -10.42 -5.09 13.42
C HIS A 188 -9.04 -5.66 13.11
N LEU A 189 -7.99 -4.84 13.25
CA LEU A 189 -6.61 -5.29 13.02
C LEU A 189 -6.07 -6.07 14.22
N PRO A 190 -5.19 -7.06 14.00
CA PRO A 190 -4.56 -7.79 15.10
C PRO A 190 -3.73 -6.84 15.96
N ARG A 191 -3.96 -6.89 17.28
CA ARG A 191 -3.15 -6.09 18.22
C ARG A 191 -1.71 -6.57 18.17
N ARG A 192 -0.76 -5.65 18.01
CA ARG A 192 0.65 -5.98 18.20
C ARG A 192 0.87 -6.47 19.62
N PRO A 193 1.61 -7.58 19.85
CA PRO A 193 2.11 -7.87 21.18
C PRO A 193 2.88 -6.63 21.67
N GLN A 194 2.46 -6.09 22.81
CA GLN A 194 3.24 -5.00 23.44
C GLN A 194 4.66 -5.52 23.62
N ALA A 195 5.64 -4.80 23.09
CA ALA A 195 7.04 -5.10 23.38
C ALA A 195 7.18 -5.12 24.90
N MET A 196 7.53 -6.29 25.46
CA MET A 196 7.81 -6.42 26.86
C MET A 196 8.88 -5.37 27.18
N SER A 197 8.52 -4.38 28.01
CA SER A 197 9.45 -3.41 28.51
C SER A 197 10.54 -4.17 29.28
N PHE A 198 11.69 -4.30 28.66
CA PHE A 198 12.86 -4.89 29.32
C PHE A 198 13.30 -3.87 30.38
N SER A 199 12.85 -4.04 31.61
CA SER A 199 13.43 -3.33 32.75
C SER A 199 14.85 -3.85 32.91
N PRO A 200 15.87 -2.99 32.77
CA PRO A 200 17.25 -3.43 33.05
C PRO A 200 17.31 -3.86 34.51
N SER A 201 17.62 -5.14 34.74
CA SER A 201 17.89 -5.66 36.06
C SER A 201 19.04 -4.85 36.70
N ARG A 202 18.78 -4.27 37.88
CA ARG A 202 19.82 -3.60 38.66
C ARG A 202 21.04 -4.50 38.85
N PRO A 203 22.26 -3.97 38.70
CA PRO A 203 23.46 -4.76 39.01
C PRO A 203 23.45 -5.12 40.49
N ARG A 204 23.65 -6.43 40.74
CA ARG A 204 23.83 -6.89 42.15
C ARG A 204 25.11 -6.27 42.68
N SER A 205 24.94 -5.54 43.79
CA SER A 205 26.07 -5.05 44.59
C SER A 205 26.89 -6.22 45.08
N SER A 206 28.17 -6.24 44.75
CA SER A 206 29.18 -7.20 45.26
C SER A 206 29.33 -7.01 46.76
N PRO A 207 29.45 -8.09 47.56
CA PRO A 207 29.78 -7.96 48.97
C PRO A 207 31.22 -7.51 49.16
N THR A 208 31.43 -6.46 49.93
CA THR A 208 32.71 -5.95 50.38
C THR A 208 33.35 -6.96 51.31
N ALA A 209 34.51 -7.47 50.93
CA ALA A 209 35.35 -8.29 51.80
C ALA A 209 35.94 -7.42 52.88
N ILE A 210 35.69 -7.78 54.14
CA ILE A 210 36.33 -7.19 55.34
C ILE A 210 37.55 -8.08 55.63
N SER A 211 38.71 -7.45 55.71
CA SER A 211 39.96 -8.01 56.29
C SER A 211 40.11 -7.49 57.67
#